data_ed735c9658bff54642e5f521456b4f99
#
_entry.id   ed735c9658bff54642e5f521456b4f99
#
_cell.length_a   1.000
_cell.length_b   1.000
_cell.length_c   1.000
_cell.angle_alpha   90.00
_cell.angle_beta   90.00
_cell.angle_gamma   90.00
#
_symmetry.space_group_name_H-M   'P 1'
#
loop_
_entity.id
_entity.type
_entity.pdbx_description
1 polymer ?
#
loop_
_entity_poly.entity_id
_entity_poly.type
_entity_poly.pdbx_seq_one_letter_code
_entity_poly.pdbx_strand_id
1 'polypeptide(L)'
;MNTSSLADLAPGLADPVHDAQQVFRRLLDAMSRPGRLQSLDDAAVRVDPPAGLGAATAAVLLTIADPDLRVWFAPGAHAEALAAWLRFHTGARIAGSAIEADWLVLSAQDARPDVWSEAAIGTDEAPHTAATLLVEVLSLSAAPGLQLTGPGIEHHHSLDVGGVGTAFWQERQSREHHFPRGADLVLTCGPLIAALPRSTRIALED
;
A
#
# COMPACT_ATOMS: atom_id res chain seq x y z
N MET A 1 24.59 -20.51 1.73
CA MET A 1 24.23 -19.48 0.76
C MET A 1 23.41 -20.18 -0.34
N ASN A 2 22.07 -20.15 -0.23
CA ASN A 2 21.21 -20.64 -1.32
C ASN A 2 21.21 -19.58 -2.42
N THR A 3 21.92 -19.85 -3.49
CA THR A 3 21.73 -19.11 -4.75
C THR A 3 20.41 -19.57 -5.36
N SER A 4 19.30 -18.92 -4.96
CA SER A 4 18.09 -19.01 -5.75
C SER A 4 18.45 -18.56 -7.16
N SER A 5 18.28 -19.45 -8.13
CA SER A 5 18.56 -19.14 -9.53
C SER A 5 17.65 -17.98 -9.97
N LEU A 6 18.13 -17.03 -10.77
CA LEU A 6 17.30 -15.99 -11.38
C LEU A 6 16.11 -16.57 -12.16
N ALA A 7 16.23 -17.83 -12.59
CA ALA A 7 15.16 -18.58 -13.25
C ALA A 7 14.00 -18.98 -12.34
N ASP A 8 14.17 -18.89 -11.01
CA ASP A 8 13.13 -19.24 -10.01
C ASP A 8 12.34 -18.03 -9.53
N LEU A 9 12.64 -16.81 -10.02
CA LEU A 9 11.89 -15.61 -9.68
C LEU A 9 10.56 -15.58 -10.43
N ALA A 10 9.49 -15.32 -9.68
CA ALA A 10 8.15 -15.15 -10.26
C ALA A 10 8.15 -14.01 -11.31
N PRO A 11 7.34 -14.12 -12.38
CA PRO A 11 7.24 -13.10 -13.43
C PRO A 11 6.78 -11.75 -12.89
N GLY A 12 7.16 -10.68 -13.59
CA GLY A 12 6.63 -9.33 -13.37
C GLY A 12 5.35 -9.09 -14.19
N LEU A 13 5.11 -7.81 -14.53
CA LEU A 13 4.02 -7.41 -15.44
C LEU A 13 4.22 -8.02 -16.82
N ALA A 14 3.16 -8.54 -17.43
CA ALA A 14 3.23 -9.17 -18.77
C ALA A 14 3.53 -8.15 -19.86
N ASP A 15 2.94 -6.96 -19.78
CA ASP A 15 3.29 -5.78 -20.59
C ASP A 15 3.69 -4.64 -19.64
N PRO A 16 5.01 -4.51 -19.33
CA PRO A 16 5.47 -3.55 -18.32
C PRO A 16 5.05 -2.10 -18.57
N VAL A 17 4.90 -1.71 -19.84
CA VAL A 17 4.54 -0.32 -20.17
C VAL A 17 3.03 -0.09 -20.02
N HIS A 18 2.21 -0.90 -20.67
CA HIS A 18 0.76 -0.70 -20.66
C HIS A 18 0.14 -1.07 -19.31
N ASP A 19 0.58 -2.18 -18.72
CA ASP A 19 0.05 -2.62 -17.42
C ASP A 19 0.41 -1.62 -16.32
N ALA A 20 1.67 -1.12 -16.27
CA ALA A 20 2.06 -0.10 -15.31
C ALA A 20 1.29 1.21 -15.50
N GLN A 21 1.03 1.65 -16.74
CA GLN A 21 0.22 2.84 -16.98
C GLN A 21 -1.22 2.68 -16.49
N GLN A 22 -1.82 1.51 -16.68
CA GLN A 22 -3.17 1.22 -16.20
C GLN A 22 -3.22 1.21 -14.68
N VAL A 23 -2.31 0.48 -14.02
CA VAL A 23 -2.21 0.43 -12.56
C VAL A 23 -2.00 1.83 -11.98
N PHE A 24 -1.08 2.61 -12.56
CA PHE A 24 -0.81 3.98 -12.12
C PHE A 24 -2.05 4.89 -12.20
N ARG A 25 -2.82 4.83 -13.29
CA ARG A 25 -4.07 5.59 -13.41
C ARG A 25 -5.10 5.20 -12.35
N ARG A 26 -5.24 3.89 -12.07
CA ARG A 26 -6.14 3.41 -11.02
C ARG A 26 -5.69 3.84 -9.63
N LEU A 27 -4.38 3.80 -9.37
CA LEU A 27 -3.81 4.28 -8.11
C LEU A 27 -4.04 5.78 -7.93
N LEU A 28 -3.79 6.58 -8.96
CA LEU A 28 -4.09 8.03 -8.94
C LEU A 28 -5.58 8.30 -8.70
N ASP A 29 -6.48 7.55 -9.36
CA ASP A 29 -7.93 7.69 -9.14
C ASP A 29 -8.31 7.33 -7.70
N ALA A 30 -7.76 6.25 -7.14
CA ALA A 30 -7.96 5.87 -5.74
C ALA A 30 -7.47 6.96 -4.76
N MET A 31 -6.29 7.53 -5.00
CA MET A 31 -5.74 8.62 -4.19
C MET A 31 -6.54 9.92 -4.31
N SER A 32 -7.10 10.22 -5.49
CA SER A 32 -7.89 11.43 -5.72
C SER A 32 -9.33 11.34 -5.19
N ARG A 33 -9.83 10.11 -4.98
CA ARG A 33 -11.19 9.82 -4.50
C ARG A 33 -11.13 8.81 -3.35
N PRO A 34 -10.72 9.25 -2.14
CA PRO A 34 -10.45 8.36 -1.02
C PRO A 34 -11.61 7.44 -0.68
N GLY A 35 -11.30 6.17 -0.41
CA GLY A 35 -12.28 5.13 -0.09
C GLY A 35 -13.03 4.55 -1.29
N ARG A 36 -12.88 5.12 -2.49
CA ARG A 36 -13.48 4.56 -3.69
C ARG A 36 -12.67 3.36 -4.19
N LEU A 37 -13.34 2.22 -4.36
CA LEU A 37 -12.71 1.02 -4.88
C LEU A 37 -12.35 1.17 -6.35
N GLN A 38 -11.15 0.78 -6.71
CA GLN A 38 -10.67 0.64 -8.07
C GLN A 38 -10.33 -0.82 -8.33
N SER A 39 -10.63 -1.32 -9.53
CA SER A 39 -10.25 -2.67 -9.94
C SER A 39 -9.03 -2.63 -10.85
N LEU A 40 -8.10 -3.55 -10.62
CA LEU A 40 -6.92 -3.80 -11.44
C LEU A 40 -7.10 -5.07 -12.32
N ASP A 41 -8.35 -5.50 -12.57
CA ASP A 41 -8.65 -6.78 -13.24
C ASP A 41 -7.85 -6.99 -14.54
N ASP A 42 -7.67 -5.93 -15.32
CA ASP A 42 -6.99 -6.02 -16.61
C ASP A 42 -5.46 -6.15 -16.48
N ALA A 43 -4.85 -5.51 -15.48
CA ALA A 43 -3.40 -5.47 -15.30
C ALA A 43 -2.91 -6.47 -14.23
N ALA A 44 -3.61 -6.57 -13.09
CA ALA A 44 -3.20 -7.43 -11.98
C ALA A 44 -3.35 -8.92 -12.31
N VAL A 45 -4.32 -9.28 -13.15
CA VAL A 45 -4.50 -10.68 -13.60
C VAL A 45 -3.29 -11.23 -14.35
N ARG A 46 -2.42 -10.34 -14.87
CA ARG A 46 -1.21 -10.73 -15.61
C ARG A 46 0.06 -10.78 -14.75
N VAL A 47 -0.07 -10.57 -13.45
CA VAL A 47 1.03 -10.72 -12.51
C VAL A 47 0.87 -12.05 -11.78
N ASP A 48 1.90 -12.86 -11.81
CA ASP A 48 2.02 -14.08 -11.01
C ASP A 48 3.03 -13.78 -9.87
N PRO A 49 2.57 -13.21 -8.74
CA PRO A 49 3.47 -12.75 -7.69
C PRO A 49 4.06 -13.92 -6.91
N PRO A 50 5.21 -13.72 -6.25
CA PRO A 50 5.76 -14.71 -5.34
C PRO A 50 4.83 -14.95 -4.14
N ALA A 51 4.98 -16.10 -3.51
CA ALA A 51 4.20 -16.46 -2.32
C ALA A 51 4.30 -15.36 -1.24
N GLY A 52 3.17 -15.04 -0.62
CA GLY A 52 3.08 -14.01 0.42
C GLY A 52 2.77 -12.61 -0.11
N LEU A 53 2.48 -12.45 -1.40
CA LEU A 53 2.11 -11.18 -2.01
C LEU A 53 0.91 -11.37 -2.94
N GLY A 54 -0.13 -10.57 -2.80
CA GLY A 54 -1.28 -10.57 -3.70
C GLY A 54 -1.01 -9.84 -5.01
N ALA A 55 -1.81 -10.16 -6.04
CA ALA A 55 -1.60 -9.64 -7.39
C ALA A 55 -1.71 -8.11 -7.46
N ALA A 56 -2.69 -7.49 -6.78
CA ALA A 56 -2.81 -6.03 -6.76
C ALA A 56 -1.64 -5.35 -6.05
N THR A 57 -1.18 -5.92 -4.92
CA THR A 57 0.00 -5.42 -4.19
C THR A 57 1.25 -5.49 -5.06
N ALA A 58 1.46 -6.62 -5.75
CA ALA A 58 2.57 -6.81 -6.68
C ALA A 58 2.50 -5.82 -7.85
N ALA A 59 1.32 -5.65 -8.46
CA ALA A 59 1.14 -4.72 -9.58
C ALA A 59 1.41 -3.27 -9.17
N VAL A 60 0.95 -2.84 -7.99
CA VAL A 60 1.27 -1.51 -7.44
C VAL A 60 2.78 -1.36 -7.26
N LEU A 61 3.44 -2.31 -6.59
CA LEU A 61 4.89 -2.25 -6.36
C LEU A 61 5.69 -2.20 -7.67
N LEU A 62 5.38 -3.05 -8.65
CA LEU A 62 6.05 -3.06 -9.96
C LEU A 62 5.82 -1.77 -10.75
N THR A 63 4.75 -1.03 -10.43
CA THR A 63 4.41 0.23 -11.10
C THR A 63 5.12 1.43 -10.49
N ILE A 64 5.24 1.47 -9.14
CA ILE A 64 5.75 2.65 -8.44
C ILE A 64 7.23 2.56 -8.08
N ALA A 65 7.76 1.33 -7.99
CA ALA A 65 9.11 1.13 -7.50
C ALA A 65 10.15 1.36 -8.59
N ASP A 66 11.21 2.07 -8.25
CA ASP A 66 12.37 2.36 -9.06
C ASP A 66 13.66 2.34 -8.20
N PRO A 67 14.86 2.55 -8.78
CA PRO A 67 16.11 2.52 -8.03
C PRO A 67 16.24 3.61 -6.95
N ASP A 68 15.43 4.66 -6.96
CA ASP A 68 15.44 5.72 -5.96
C ASP A 68 14.50 5.45 -4.80
N LEU A 69 13.48 4.59 -4.99
CA LEU A 69 12.50 4.24 -3.99
C LEU A 69 13.03 3.21 -2.98
N ARG A 70 12.77 3.45 -1.69
CA ARG A 70 13.10 2.53 -0.59
C ARG A 70 11.84 1.82 -0.12
N VAL A 71 11.84 0.50 -0.22
CA VAL A 71 10.71 -0.35 0.18
C VAL A 71 11.11 -1.19 1.37
N TRP A 72 10.28 -1.22 2.39
CA TRP A 72 10.41 -2.10 3.53
C TRP A 72 9.27 -3.12 3.53
N PHE A 73 9.60 -4.38 3.72
CA PHE A 73 8.63 -5.46 3.93
C PHE A 73 8.56 -5.81 5.41
N ALA A 74 7.35 -5.95 5.95
CA ALA A 74 7.17 -6.44 7.30
C ALA A 74 7.90 -7.79 7.48
N PRO A 75 8.57 -8.01 8.62
CA PRO A 75 9.30 -9.25 8.87
C PRO A 75 8.38 -10.47 8.81
N GLY A 76 8.79 -11.49 8.07
CA GLY A 76 8.01 -12.72 7.90
C GLY A 76 8.70 -13.73 7.00
N ALA A 77 8.09 -14.89 6.84
CA ALA A 77 8.67 -16.02 6.10
C ALA A 77 9.02 -15.72 4.64
N HIS A 78 8.36 -14.73 4.04
CA HIS A 78 8.53 -14.41 2.62
C HIS A 78 9.33 -13.11 2.38
N ALA A 79 9.64 -12.32 3.40
CA ALA A 79 10.23 -10.98 3.28
C ALA A 79 11.50 -10.94 2.40
N GLU A 80 12.42 -11.90 2.56
CA GLU A 80 13.64 -11.98 1.76
C GLU A 80 13.36 -12.30 0.29
N ALA A 81 12.42 -13.20 0.01
CA ALA A 81 12.03 -13.58 -1.35
C ALA A 81 11.33 -12.42 -2.06
N LEU A 82 10.42 -11.70 -1.36
CA LEU A 82 9.74 -10.52 -1.86
C LEU A 82 10.74 -9.39 -2.17
N ALA A 83 11.69 -9.16 -1.28
CA ALA A 83 12.75 -8.18 -1.45
C ALA A 83 13.65 -8.50 -2.67
N ALA A 84 14.02 -9.76 -2.85
CA ALA A 84 14.81 -10.20 -3.99
C ALA A 84 14.04 -10.04 -5.32
N TRP A 85 12.76 -10.45 -5.34
CA TRP A 85 11.88 -10.31 -6.47
C TRP A 85 11.68 -8.84 -6.89
N LEU A 86 11.34 -7.96 -5.94
CA LEU A 86 11.12 -6.55 -6.23
C LEU A 86 12.40 -5.89 -6.76
N ARG A 87 13.54 -6.15 -6.11
CA ARG A 87 14.82 -5.61 -6.54
C ARG A 87 15.20 -6.07 -7.96
N PHE A 88 14.91 -7.32 -8.28
CA PHE A 88 15.18 -7.86 -9.62
C PHE A 88 14.37 -7.13 -10.71
N HIS A 89 13.07 -6.91 -10.48
CA HIS A 89 12.19 -6.31 -11.48
C HIS A 89 12.30 -4.79 -11.59
N THR A 90 12.64 -4.10 -10.51
CA THR A 90 12.52 -2.63 -10.45
C THR A 90 13.82 -1.91 -10.11
N GLY A 91 14.80 -2.63 -9.56
CA GLY A 91 16.01 -2.02 -9.01
C GLY A 91 15.80 -1.30 -7.67
N ALA A 92 14.60 -1.33 -7.08
CA ALA A 92 14.28 -0.65 -5.83
C ALA A 92 15.20 -1.04 -4.69
N ARG A 93 15.43 -0.11 -3.78
CA ARG A 93 16.23 -0.33 -2.58
C ARG A 93 15.37 -0.94 -1.49
N ILE A 94 15.90 -1.91 -0.78
CA ILE A 94 15.21 -2.50 0.37
C ILE A 94 15.73 -1.81 1.63
N ALA A 95 14.81 -1.15 2.35
CA ALA A 95 15.11 -0.47 3.60
C ALA A 95 15.35 -1.48 4.73
N GLY A 96 16.26 -1.16 5.63
CA GLY A 96 16.57 -1.98 6.81
C GLY A 96 15.54 -1.83 7.93
N SER A 97 14.79 -0.73 7.93
CA SER A 97 13.77 -0.41 8.94
C SER A 97 12.61 0.36 8.33
N ALA A 98 11.45 0.33 9.00
CA ALA A 98 10.24 1.01 8.54
C ALA A 98 10.43 2.54 8.40
N ILE A 99 11.15 3.17 9.34
CA ILE A 99 11.36 4.63 9.34
C ILE A 99 12.21 5.11 8.17
N GLU A 100 13.03 4.24 7.57
CA GLU A 100 13.87 4.58 6.42
C GLU A 100 13.16 4.39 5.09
N ALA A 101 11.98 3.77 5.10
CA ALA A 101 11.25 3.41 3.90
C ALA A 101 10.36 4.55 3.39
N ASP A 102 10.25 4.64 2.06
CA ASP A 102 9.27 5.46 1.38
C ASP A 102 7.94 4.70 1.24
N TRP A 103 8.01 3.35 1.14
CA TRP A 103 6.85 2.47 1.12
C TRP A 103 7.03 1.30 2.09
N LEU A 104 6.00 1.07 2.94
CA LEU A 104 5.93 -0.05 3.88
C LEU A 104 4.91 -1.06 3.36
N VAL A 105 5.35 -2.29 3.11
CA VAL A 105 4.50 -3.38 2.63
C VAL A 105 4.12 -4.28 3.79
N LEU A 106 2.83 -4.39 4.04
CA LEU A 106 2.23 -5.01 5.21
C LEU A 106 1.14 -5.99 4.80
N SER A 107 1.00 -7.10 5.52
CA SER A 107 -0.24 -7.87 5.54
C SER A 107 -1.25 -7.27 6.53
N ALA A 108 -2.49 -7.73 6.49
CA ALA A 108 -3.51 -7.34 7.48
C ALA A 108 -3.06 -7.62 8.93
N GLN A 109 -2.30 -8.69 9.15
CA GLN A 109 -1.78 -9.06 10.47
C GLN A 109 -0.66 -8.13 10.96
N ASP A 110 0.09 -7.52 10.03
CA ASP A 110 1.16 -6.57 10.32
C ASP A 110 0.62 -5.16 10.52
N ALA A 111 -0.63 -4.88 10.13
CA ALA A 111 -1.31 -3.60 10.30
C ALA A 111 -1.69 -3.37 11.77
N ARG A 112 -0.68 -3.13 12.61
CA ARG A 112 -0.81 -2.85 14.05
C ARG A 112 -0.69 -1.36 14.32
N PRO A 113 -1.15 -0.86 15.49
CA PRO A 113 -1.10 0.57 15.83
C PRO A 113 0.31 1.17 15.79
N ASP A 114 1.32 0.40 16.22
CA ASP A 114 2.72 0.83 16.28
C ASP A 114 3.35 1.17 14.91
N VAL A 115 2.86 0.57 13.83
CA VAL A 115 3.33 0.87 12.47
C VAL A 115 3.22 2.37 12.13
N TRP A 116 2.19 3.05 12.62
CA TRP A 116 2.02 4.48 12.40
C TRP A 116 3.12 5.33 13.05
N SER A 117 3.73 4.85 14.14
CA SER A 117 4.86 5.52 14.78
C SER A 117 6.21 5.13 14.18
N GLU A 118 6.26 3.99 13.52
CA GLU A 118 7.46 3.49 12.84
C GLU A 118 7.62 4.09 11.43
N ALA A 119 6.53 4.54 10.80
CA ALA A 119 6.55 5.12 9.46
C ALA A 119 7.05 6.59 9.49
N ALA A 120 7.80 6.98 8.47
CA ALA A 120 8.18 8.37 8.26
C ALA A 120 6.95 9.23 8.00
N ILE A 121 6.80 10.35 8.71
CA ILE A 121 5.65 11.27 8.57
C ILE A 121 5.98 12.55 7.81
N GLY A 122 7.21 12.72 7.36
CA GLY A 122 7.67 13.97 6.73
C GLY A 122 7.87 15.12 7.72
N THR A 123 8.15 16.30 7.19
CA THR A 123 8.24 17.55 7.95
C THR A 123 7.24 18.57 7.43
N ASP A 124 7.07 19.69 8.13
CA ASP A 124 6.17 20.77 7.67
C ASP A 124 6.70 21.42 6.37
N GLU A 125 8.03 21.48 6.20
CA GLU A 125 8.67 21.99 4.97
C GLU A 125 8.70 20.95 3.85
N ALA A 126 8.77 19.65 4.19
CA ALA A 126 8.88 18.54 3.24
C ALA A 126 7.88 17.40 3.57
N PRO A 127 6.56 17.65 3.51
CA PRO A 127 5.56 16.63 3.82
C PRO A 127 5.56 15.46 2.81
N HIS A 128 6.12 15.66 1.63
CA HIS A 128 6.28 14.65 0.59
C HIS A 128 7.31 13.56 0.92
N THR A 129 8.14 13.76 1.94
CA THR A 129 9.10 12.74 2.42
C THR A 129 8.45 11.74 3.39
N ALA A 130 7.15 11.85 3.61
CA ALA A 130 6.40 10.87 4.39
C ALA A 130 6.21 9.56 3.63
N ALA A 131 6.13 8.48 4.38
CA ALA A 131 5.93 7.14 3.85
C ALA A 131 4.49 6.89 3.38
N THR A 132 4.33 5.88 2.53
CA THR A 132 3.04 5.27 2.18
C THR A 132 3.00 3.84 2.72
N LEU A 133 1.94 3.50 3.45
CA LEU A 133 1.66 2.15 3.86
C LEU A 133 0.87 1.45 2.76
N LEU A 134 1.37 0.33 2.25
CA LEU A 134 0.68 -0.56 1.32
C LEU A 134 0.27 -1.81 2.08
N VAL A 135 -1.01 -1.92 2.40
CA VAL A 135 -1.54 -2.98 3.25
C VAL A 135 -2.43 -3.92 2.46
N GLU A 136 -2.04 -5.18 2.40
CA GLU A 136 -2.86 -6.24 1.84
C GLU A 136 -3.85 -6.73 2.90
N VAL A 137 -5.14 -6.54 2.64
CA VAL A 137 -6.23 -6.84 3.58
C VAL A 137 -7.07 -8.05 3.15
N LEU A 138 -7.88 -8.59 4.06
CA LEU A 138 -8.66 -9.79 3.80
C LEU A 138 -9.92 -9.52 2.98
N SER A 139 -10.50 -8.33 3.11
CA SER A 139 -11.65 -7.89 2.29
C SER A 139 -11.68 -6.38 2.15
N LEU A 140 -12.24 -5.91 1.04
CA LEU A 140 -12.55 -4.51 0.76
C LEU A 140 -13.95 -4.42 0.15
N SER A 141 -14.82 -3.59 0.74
CA SER A 141 -16.13 -3.32 0.18
C SER A 141 -16.60 -1.89 0.47
N ALA A 142 -17.53 -1.39 -0.36
CA ALA A 142 -18.17 -0.09 -0.14
C ALA A 142 -19.35 -0.19 0.84
N ALA A 143 -19.19 -0.99 1.90
CA ALA A 143 -20.14 -1.17 2.98
C ALA A 143 -19.78 -0.30 4.19
N PRO A 144 -20.70 -0.13 5.17
CA PRO A 144 -20.40 0.54 6.43
C PRO A 144 -19.21 -0.10 7.17
N GLY A 145 -18.38 0.72 7.79
CA GLY A 145 -17.17 0.31 8.53
C GLY A 145 -16.36 1.54 8.90
N LEU A 146 -15.67 2.14 7.94
CA LEU A 146 -15.03 3.44 8.10
C LEU A 146 -15.86 4.49 7.36
N GLN A 147 -16.28 5.54 8.06
CA GLN A 147 -16.80 6.74 7.41
C GLN A 147 -15.64 7.67 7.08
N LEU A 148 -15.53 8.05 5.82
CA LEU A 148 -14.43 8.85 5.27
C LEU A 148 -14.93 10.22 4.85
N THR A 149 -14.19 11.27 5.21
CA THR A 149 -14.43 12.65 4.80
C THR A 149 -13.13 13.35 4.42
N GLY A 150 -13.20 14.45 3.69
CA GLY A 150 -12.03 15.24 3.32
C GLY A 150 -11.92 15.52 1.82
N PRO A 151 -10.77 16.02 1.35
CA PRO A 151 -10.57 16.34 -0.06
C PRO A 151 -10.83 15.13 -0.97
N GLY A 152 -11.54 15.36 -2.08
CA GLY A 152 -11.93 14.30 -3.02
C GLY A 152 -13.21 13.55 -2.66
N ILE A 153 -13.86 13.91 -1.54
CA ILE A 153 -15.12 13.34 -1.06
C ILE A 153 -16.15 14.46 -0.91
N GLU A 154 -17.27 14.35 -1.63
CA GLU A 154 -18.31 15.39 -1.64
C GLU A 154 -19.04 15.51 -0.29
N HIS A 155 -19.44 14.38 0.29
CA HIS A 155 -20.11 14.30 1.58
C HIS A 155 -19.39 13.34 2.50
N HIS A 156 -19.57 12.03 2.30
CA HIS A 156 -18.82 10.96 2.94
C HIS A 156 -18.75 9.74 2.02
N HIS A 157 -17.75 8.91 2.22
CA HIS A 157 -17.69 7.55 1.66
C HIS A 157 -17.64 6.56 2.80
N SER A 158 -18.23 5.37 2.61
CA SER A 158 -18.08 4.24 3.52
C SER A 158 -17.12 3.22 2.92
N LEU A 159 -16.25 2.66 3.74
CA LEU A 159 -15.30 1.62 3.36
C LEU A 159 -15.20 0.57 4.47
N ASP A 160 -15.59 -0.66 4.16
CA ASP A 160 -15.34 -1.79 5.04
C ASP A 160 -14.01 -2.46 4.69
N VAL A 161 -13.18 -2.69 5.70
CA VAL A 161 -11.84 -3.23 5.58
C VAL A 161 -11.66 -4.41 6.52
N GLY A 162 -11.69 -5.63 5.96
CA GLY A 162 -11.55 -6.84 6.75
C GLY A 162 -10.10 -7.20 7.07
N GLY A 163 -9.90 -7.74 8.27
CA GLY A 163 -8.61 -8.25 8.73
C GLY A 163 -7.74 -7.25 9.47
N VAL A 164 -8.09 -5.97 9.47
CA VAL A 164 -7.35 -4.91 10.16
C VAL A 164 -8.06 -4.56 11.47
N GLY A 165 -7.35 -4.60 12.58
CA GLY A 165 -7.92 -4.35 13.91
C GLY A 165 -8.31 -2.89 14.13
N THR A 166 -9.36 -2.66 14.94
CA THR A 166 -9.87 -1.33 15.30
C THR A 166 -8.79 -0.41 15.85
N ALA A 167 -7.84 -0.93 16.62
CA ALA A 167 -6.74 -0.15 17.19
C ALA A 167 -5.83 0.50 16.14
N PHE A 168 -5.63 -0.14 14.96
CA PHE A 168 -4.90 0.47 13.84
C PHE A 168 -5.59 1.73 13.33
N TRP A 169 -6.91 1.69 13.21
CA TRP A 169 -7.72 2.81 12.74
C TRP A 169 -7.81 3.93 13.78
N GLN A 170 -7.93 3.58 15.06
CA GLN A 170 -7.91 4.57 16.16
C GLN A 170 -6.58 5.32 16.19
N GLU A 171 -5.47 4.62 16.02
CA GLU A 171 -4.16 5.26 15.94
C GLU A 171 -4.02 6.15 14.69
N ARG A 172 -4.53 5.71 13.53
CA ARG A 172 -4.60 6.56 12.32
C ARG A 172 -5.41 7.84 12.57
N GLN A 173 -6.59 7.71 13.21
CA GLN A 173 -7.46 8.83 13.54
C GLN A 173 -6.79 9.80 14.50
N SER A 174 -6.11 9.30 15.52
CA SER A 174 -5.40 10.14 16.49
C SER A 174 -4.34 11.05 15.88
N ARG A 175 -3.82 10.68 14.70
CA ARG A 175 -2.74 11.39 13.98
C ARG A 175 -3.22 12.42 12.96
N GLU A 176 -4.51 12.54 12.71
CA GLU A 176 -5.07 13.47 11.72
C GLU A 176 -4.69 14.94 11.99
N HIS A 177 -4.46 15.30 13.24
CA HIS A 177 -4.04 16.64 13.62
C HIS A 177 -2.59 17.01 13.21
N HIS A 178 -1.80 16.03 12.75
CA HIS A 178 -0.43 16.29 12.27
C HIS A 178 -0.39 16.86 10.84
N PHE A 179 -1.52 16.88 10.10
CA PHE A 179 -1.52 17.42 8.73
C PHE A 179 -0.81 18.79 8.67
N PRO A 180 0.10 19.04 7.67
CA PRO A 180 0.33 18.28 6.43
C PRO A 180 1.24 17.05 6.56
N ARG A 181 1.81 16.80 7.72
CA ARG A 181 2.59 15.59 8.00
C ARG A 181 1.67 14.38 8.16
N GLY A 182 2.21 13.18 7.88
CA GLY A 182 1.48 11.93 8.05
C GLY A 182 1.73 10.97 6.90
N ALA A 183 1.54 9.68 7.13
CA ALA A 183 1.67 8.67 6.09
C ALA A 183 0.35 8.51 5.31
N ASP A 184 0.49 8.23 4.02
CA ASP A 184 -0.63 7.84 3.17
C ASP A 184 -0.86 6.32 3.28
N LEU A 185 -2.07 5.86 2.95
CA LEU A 185 -2.44 4.44 3.01
C LEU A 185 -3.02 3.99 1.69
N VAL A 186 -2.51 2.89 1.17
CA VAL A 186 -3.08 2.14 0.04
C VAL A 186 -3.46 0.75 0.54
N LEU A 187 -4.69 0.36 0.31
CA LEU A 187 -5.26 -0.94 0.68
C LEU A 187 -5.42 -1.79 -0.58
N THR A 188 -5.09 -3.06 -0.50
CA THR A 188 -5.23 -4.01 -1.60
C THR A 188 -5.95 -5.27 -1.14
N CYS A 189 -6.81 -5.85 -2.00
CA CYS A 189 -7.48 -7.12 -1.76
C CYS A 189 -7.85 -7.77 -3.09
N GLY A 190 -7.29 -8.94 -3.40
CA GLY A 190 -7.48 -9.55 -4.72
C GLY A 190 -7.09 -8.57 -5.83
N PRO A 191 -7.98 -8.21 -6.77
CA PRO A 191 -7.74 -7.19 -7.80
C PRO A 191 -8.10 -5.77 -7.35
N LEU A 192 -8.65 -5.59 -6.15
CA LEU A 192 -9.15 -4.29 -5.69
C LEU A 192 -8.06 -3.47 -5.00
N ILE A 193 -8.13 -2.17 -5.22
CA ILE A 193 -7.38 -1.17 -4.47
C ILE A 193 -8.30 -0.06 -3.96
N ALA A 194 -7.97 0.48 -2.79
CA ALA A 194 -8.51 1.73 -2.26
C ALA A 194 -7.37 2.54 -1.64
N ALA A 195 -7.52 3.86 -1.58
CA ALA A 195 -6.50 4.69 -0.95
C ALA A 195 -7.12 5.67 0.04
N LEU A 196 -6.36 5.96 1.09
CA LEU A 196 -6.69 6.93 2.12
C LEU A 196 -5.49 7.87 2.31
N PRO A 197 -5.40 8.96 1.54
CA PRO A 197 -4.39 9.99 1.74
C PRO A 197 -4.39 10.52 3.18
N ARG A 198 -3.28 11.06 3.62
CA ARG A 198 -3.13 11.67 4.95
C ARG A 198 -4.16 12.78 5.25
N SER A 199 -4.68 13.43 4.21
CA SER A 199 -5.73 14.44 4.31
C SER A 199 -7.15 13.87 4.54
N THR A 200 -7.33 12.55 4.38
CA THR A 200 -8.61 11.87 4.62
C THR A 200 -8.82 11.70 6.12
N ARG A 201 -9.97 12.15 6.61
CA ARG A 201 -10.42 11.91 7.99
C ARG A 201 -11.24 10.64 8.02
N ILE A 202 -11.06 9.87 9.09
CA ILE A 202 -11.81 8.63 9.31
C ILE A 202 -12.63 8.71 10.58
N ALA A 203 -13.82 8.11 10.56
CA ALA A 203 -14.60 7.82 11.76
C ALA A 203 -14.99 6.34 11.71
N LEU A 204 -14.89 5.67 12.85
CA LEU A 204 -15.35 4.27 12.97
C LEU A 204 -16.87 4.29 13.06
N GLU A 205 -17.53 3.51 12.21
CA GLU A 205 -18.99 3.27 12.30
C GLU A 205 -19.20 2.08 13.24
N ASP A 206 -20.16 2.25 14.18
CA ASP A 206 -20.56 1.21 15.16
C ASP A 206 -21.36 0.08 14.49
#